data_b5be957576b0418b33bee25247d30d70
#
_entry.id   b5be957576b0418b33bee25247d30d70
#
_cell.length_a   1.000
_cell.length_b   1.000
_cell.length_c   1.000
_cell.angle_alpha   90.00
_cell.angle_beta   90.00
_cell.angle_gamma   90.00
#
_symmetry.space_group_name_H-M   'P 1'
#
loop_
_entity.id
_entity.type
_entity.pdbx_description
1 polymer ?
#
loop_
_entity_poly.entity_id
_entity_poly.type
_entity_poly.pdbx_seq_one_letter_code
_entity_poly.pdbx_strand_id
1 'polypeptide(L)'
;MTSAQIIIVVTIVLYLAAMVFVGVYFGKKGSGSSSDDFYLGGRTMGPLVTAMSAEASDMSSWLLMGMPGLAYLTGIASPGWTAIGLAVGTWLNWLIVARRLRRYSANLDAITVPQFLSLRFHDQRNLLNALGAVIIIVFFIPYTASGFAACGKLFNSLFGVDYMAAMVLSAVVIVGYTIMGGFRAVSTTDLIQSVVMSMALIAVLVYGVNVAGGWDVVLDNARSLPGYLTMAASHNAADNTAASYSL
;
A
#
# COMPACT_ATOMS: atom_id res chain seq x y z
N MET A 1 12.59 13.69 -26.00
CA MET A 1 11.39 13.20 -25.25
C MET A 1 10.22 13.21 -26.21
N THR A 2 9.44 12.15 -26.24
CA THR A 2 8.18 12.09 -27.00
C THR A 2 7.10 12.92 -26.29
N SER A 3 6.06 13.36 -27.03
CA SER A 3 4.94 14.10 -26.43
C SER A 3 4.31 13.33 -25.25
N ALA A 4 4.22 12.00 -25.33
CA ALA A 4 3.74 11.15 -24.25
C ALA A 4 4.62 11.25 -22.99
N GLN A 5 5.94 11.21 -23.13
CA GLN A 5 6.87 11.34 -22.00
C GLN A 5 6.77 12.72 -21.34
N ILE A 6 6.55 13.78 -22.11
CA ILE A 6 6.35 15.15 -21.58
C ILE A 6 5.07 15.21 -20.73
N ILE A 7 3.97 14.65 -21.22
CA ILE A 7 2.70 14.60 -20.49
C ILE A 7 2.87 13.83 -19.18
N ILE A 8 3.54 12.68 -19.20
CA ILE A 8 3.78 11.88 -18.00
C ILE A 8 4.63 12.67 -16.98
N VAL A 9 5.72 13.33 -17.42
CA VAL A 9 6.55 14.15 -16.52
C VAL A 9 5.76 15.29 -15.91
N VAL A 10 4.99 16.03 -16.72
CA VAL A 10 4.15 17.13 -16.22
C VAL A 10 3.13 16.62 -15.20
N THR A 11 2.48 15.50 -15.46
CA THR A 11 1.52 14.90 -14.54
C THR A 11 2.19 14.51 -13.21
N ILE A 12 3.38 13.88 -13.25
CA ILE A 12 4.13 13.50 -12.04
C ILE A 12 4.56 14.75 -11.26
N VAL A 13 5.06 15.78 -11.93
CA VAL A 13 5.48 17.03 -11.26
C VAL A 13 4.30 17.72 -10.59
N LEU A 14 3.16 17.83 -11.27
CA LEU A 14 1.93 18.39 -10.70
C LEU A 14 1.44 17.57 -9.51
N TYR A 15 1.47 16.26 -9.62
CA TYR A 15 1.12 15.35 -8.54
C TYR A 15 2.04 15.52 -7.32
N LEU A 16 3.35 15.51 -7.50
CA LEU A 16 4.31 15.71 -6.41
C LEU A 16 4.17 17.10 -5.78
N ALA A 17 3.94 18.14 -6.58
CA ALA A 17 3.67 19.48 -6.08
C ALA A 17 2.41 19.53 -5.20
N ALA A 18 1.34 18.83 -5.61
CA ALA A 18 0.12 18.72 -4.83
C ALA A 18 0.37 17.97 -3.49
N MET A 19 1.17 16.90 -3.49
CA MET A 19 1.51 16.16 -2.25
C MET A 19 2.33 17.03 -1.29
N VAL A 20 3.34 17.74 -1.79
CA VAL A 20 4.13 18.67 -0.98
C VAL A 20 3.26 19.81 -0.45
N PHE A 21 2.35 20.36 -1.27
CA PHE A 21 1.39 21.38 -0.83
C PHE A 21 0.52 20.88 0.33
N VAL A 22 -0.01 19.66 0.27
CA VAL A 22 -0.76 19.03 1.37
C VAL A 22 0.10 18.94 2.62
N GLY A 23 1.36 18.49 2.51
CA GLY A 23 2.31 18.43 3.62
C GLY A 23 2.54 19.80 4.29
N VAL A 24 2.79 20.83 3.49
CA VAL A 24 2.98 22.22 3.98
C VAL A 24 1.71 22.77 4.61
N TYR A 25 0.55 22.53 4.01
CA TYR A 25 -0.75 22.99 4.53
C TYR A 25 -1.03 22.45 5.93
N PHE A 26 -0.88 21.13 6.11
CA PHE A 26 -1.09 20.52 7.41
C PHE A 26 0.03 20.85 8.40
N GLY A 27 1.27 21.01 7.97
CA GLY A 27 2.38 21.47 8.78
C GLY A 27 2.11 22.86 9.39
N LYS A 28 1.62 23.80 8.58
CA LYS A 28 1.26 25.14 9.06
C LYS A 28 0.09 25.14 10.02
N LYS A 29 -0.91 24.26 9.79
CA LYS A 29 -2.11 24.16 10.62
C LYS A 29 -1.85 23.43 11.95
N GLY A 30 -0.80 22.60 12.01
CA GLY A 30 -0.41 21.82 13.19
C GLY A 30 0.71 22.46 14.03
N SER A 31 1.18 23.64 13.69
CA SER A 31 2.26 24.35 14.41
C SER A 31 1.85 24.65 15.86
N GLY A 32 2.33 23.88 16.82
CA GLY A 32 2.01 23.95 18.23
C GLY A 32 1.34 22.72 18.80
N SER A 33 1.16 21.69 18.01
CA SER A 33 0.49 20.46 18.38
C SER A 33 1.39 19.51 19.18
N SER A 34 0.73 18.71 20.01
CA SER A 34 1.35 17.67 20.83
C SER A 34 1.94 16.53 19.98
N SER A 35 2.75 15.65 20.56
CA SER A 35 3.20 14.41 19.92
C SER A 35 2.04 13.59 19.38
N ASP A 36 0.89 13.59 20.07
CA ASP A 36 -0.34 12.90 19.64
C ASP A 36 -0.91 13.47 18.33
N ASP A 37 -0.85 14.78 18.14
CA ASP A 37 -1.28 15.39 16.88
C ASP A 37 -0.38 15.00 15.73
N PHE A 38 0.93 14.94 15.95
CA PHE A 38 1.89 14.59 14.92
C PHE A 38 1.81 13.11 14.52
N TYR A 39 1.80 12.19 15.51
CA TYR A 39 1.84 10.75 15.26
C TYR A 39 0.48 10.09 15.07
N LEU A 40 -0.58 10.65 15.64
CA LEU A 40 -1.93 10.06 15.62
C LEU A 40 -2.98 10.95 14.94
N GLY A 41 -2.57 12.11 14.42
CA GLY A 41 -3.49 13.08 13.85
C GLY A 41 -4.52 13.61 14.85
N GLY A 42 -4.15 13.67 16.14
CA GLY A 42 -5.05 14.07 17.23
C GLY A 42 -6.25 13.12 17.41
N ARG A 43 -6.20 11.92 16.85
CA ARG A 43 -7.28 10.91 16.88
C ARG A 43 -8.64 11.42 16.35
N THR A 44 -8.64 12.42 15.47
CA THR A 44 -9.85 13.14 14.98
C THR A 44 -10.19 12.86 13.52
N MET A 45 -9.47 11.94 12.87
CA MET A 45 -9.72 11.61 11.48
C MET A 45 -11.07 10.94 11.27
N GLY A 46 -11.74 11.34 10.17
CA GLY A 46 -13.01 10.75 9.79
C GLY A 46 -12.88 9.29 9.31
N PRO A 47 -13.99 8.52 9.33
CA PRO A 47 -13.95 7.08 9.00
C PRO A 47 -13.47 6.81 7.58
N LEU A 48 -13.84 7.63 6.60
CA LEU A 48 -13.42 7.45 5.21
C LEU A 48 -11.89 7.64 5.05
N VAL A 49 -11.34 8.73 5.61
CA VAL A 49 -9.90 9.00 5.56
C VAL A 49 -9.13 7.87 6.25
N THR A 50 -9.60 7.43 7.42
CA THR A 50 -8.96 6.34 8.16
C THR A 50 -8.98 5.03 7.41
N ALA A 51 -10.11 4.65 6.80
CA ALA A 51 -10.22 3.41 6.04
C ALA A 51 -9.34 3.43 4.78
N MET A 52 -9.38 4.52 4.00
CA MET A 52 -8.60 4.66 2.78
C MET A 52 -7.11 4.77 3.05
N SER A 53 -6.71 5.46 4.14
CA SER A 53 -5.31 5.54 4.53
C SER A 53 -4.77 4.19 5.03
N ALA A 54 -5.57 3.44 5.80
CA ALA A 54 -5.17 2.10 6.24
C ALA A 54 -4.95 1.17 5.03
N GLU A 55 -5.88 1.18 4.06
CA GLU A 55 -5.78 0.37 2.85
C GLU A 55 -4.59 0.80 1.98
N ALA A 56 -4.41 2.10 1.74
CA ALA A 56 -3.28 2.61 0.98
C ALA A 56 -1.93 2.28 1.60
N SER A 57 -1.83 2.29 2.93
CA SER A 57 -0.61 1.95 3.66
C SER A 57 -0.28 0.45 3.59
N ASP A 58 -1.29 -0.41 3.45
CA ASP A 58 -1.12 -1.86 3.29
C ASP A 58 -0.76 -2.23 1.84
N MET A 59 -1.16 -1.43 0.87
CA MET A 59 -0.83 -1.64 -0.54
C MET A 59 0.67 -1.47 -0.80
N SER A 60 1.29 -2.53 -1.30
CA SER A 60 2.70 -2.55 -1.69
C SER A 60 2.88 -2.83 -3.18
N SER A 61 4.12 -2.75 -3.65
CA SER A 61 4.47 -3.17 -5.01
C SER A 61 4.09 -4.63 -5.30
N TRP A 62 4.02 -5.48 -4.25
CA TRP A 62 3.55 -6.86 -4.38
C TRP A 62 2.09 -6.92 -4.80
N LEU A 63 1.22 -6.11 -4.20
CA LEU A 63 -0.20 -6.08 -4.54
C LEU A 63 -0.45 -5.60 -5.98
N LEU A 64 0.32 -4.60 -6.43
CA LEU A 64 0.13 -3.98 -7.75
C LEU A 64 0.81 -4.72 -8.90
N MET A 65 1.93 -5.39 -8.65
CA MET A 65 2.72 -6.08 -9.67
C MET A 65 2.84 -7.58 -9.40
N GLY A 66 3.11 -7.98 -8.17
CA GLY A 66 3.34 -9.37 -7.79
C GLY A 66 2.07 -10.21 -7.91
N MET A 67 0.94 -9.74 -7.38
CA MET A 67 -0.31 -10.47 -7.43
C MET A 67 -0.87 -10.61 -8.86
N PRO A 68 -0.93 -9.57 -9.70
CA PRO A 68 -1.28 -9.73 -11.11
C PRO A 68 -0.30 -10.63 -11.88
N GLY A 69 1.01 -10.51 -11.61
CA GLY A 69 2.02 -11.39 -12.19
C GLY A 69 1.82 -12.85 -11.80
N LEU A 70 1.50 -13.10 -10.53
CA LEU A 70 1.16 -14.44 -10.05
C LEU A 70 -0.12 -14.97 -10.72
N ALA A 71 -1.16 -14.14 -10.85
CA ALA A 71 -2.37 -14.50 -11.57
C ALA A 71 -2.08 -14.86 -13.03
N TYR A 72 -1.22 -14.11 -13.69
CA TYR A 72 -0.82 -14.38 -15.08
C TYR A 72 -0.09 -15.73 -15.23
N LEU A 73 0.77 -16.09 -14.27
CA LEU A 73 1.56 -17.32 -14.34
C LEU A 73 0.80 -18.56 -13.86
N THR A 74 -0.02 -18.44 -12.83
CA THR A 74 -0.60 -19.60 -12.13
C THR A 74 -2.13 -19.66 -12.16
N GLY A 75 -2.79 -18.70 -12.80
CA GLY A 75 -4.24 -18.56 -12.77
C GLY A 75 -4.77 -17.94 -11.50
N ILE A 76 -6.09 -18.07 -11.27
CA ILE A 76 -6.80 -17.32 -10.23
C ILE A 76 -6.75 -17.96 -8.85
N ALA A 77 -6.28 -19.19 -8.68
CA ALA A 77 -6.34 -19.90 -7.38
C ALA A 77 -5.58 -19.16 -6.28
N SER A 78 -4.27 -19.00 -6.42
CA SER A 78 -3.42 -18.36 -5.40
C SER A 78 -3.78 -16.90 -5.15
N PRO A 79 -3.87 -16.02 -6.17
CA PRO A 79 -4.24 -14.63 -5.96
C PRO A 79 -5.69 -14.47 -5.48
N GLY A 80 -6.61 -15.34 -5.90
CA GLY A 80 -8.00 -15.32 -5.48
C GLY A 80 -8.16 -15.65 -3.99
N TRP A 81 -7.54 -16.71 -3.50
CA TRP A 81 -7.54 -17.03 -2.06
C TRP A 81 -6.87 -15.94 -1.24
N THR A 82 -5.76 -15.36 -1.74
CA THR A 82 -5.10 -14.23 -1.09
C THR A 82 -6.04 -13.02 -1.01
N ALA A 83 -6.72 -12.66 -2.09
CA ALA A 83 -7.66 -11.54 -2.10
C ALA A 83 -8.84 -11.76 -1.13
N ILE A 84 -9.41 -12.97 -1.09
CA ILE A 84 -10.47 -13.34 -0.15
C ILE A 84 -9.95 -13.24 1.29
N GLY A 85 -8.76 -13.81 1.56
CA GLY A 85 -8.14 -13.77 2.87
C GLY A 85 -7.89 -12.35 3.37
N LEU A 86 -7.36 -11.47 2.51
CA LEU A 86 -7.16 -10.05 2.82
C LEU A 86 -8.49 -9.34 3.10
N ALA A 87 -9.49 -9.51 2.22
CA ALA A 87 -10.79 -8.85 2.39
C ALA A 87 -11.50 -9.29 3.68
N VAL A 88 -11.58 -10.59 3.93
CA VAL A 88 -12.22 -11.15 5.13
C VAL A 88 -11.41 -10.80 6.38
N GLY A 89 -10.09 -10.93 6.32
CA GLY A 89 -9.20 -10.60 7.44
C GLY A 89 -9.27 -9.13 7.84
N THR A 90 -9.23 -8.23 6.87
CA THR A 90 -9.39 -6.79 7.09
C THR A 90 -10.77 -6.47 7.69
N TRP A 91 -11.83 -7.04 7.14
CA TRP A 91 -13.20 -6.86 7.67
C TRP A 91 -13.31 -7.33 9.13
N LEU A 92 -12.81 -8.52 9.45
CA LEU A 92 -12.78 -9.05 10.81
C LEU A 92 -11.93 -8.20 11.74
N ASN A 93 -10.78 -7.71 11.29
CA ASN A 93 -9.93 -6.81 12.06
C ASN A 93 -10.66 -5.50 12.43
N TRP A 94 -11.35 -4.88 11.49
CA TRP A 94 -12.14 -3.68 11.75
C TRP A 94 -13.31 -3.94 12.71
N LEU A 95 -13.97 -5.08 12.56
CA LEU A 95 -15.12 -5.45 13.39
C LEU A 95 -14.73 -5.78 14.84
N ILE A 96 -13.67 -6.56 15.02
CA ILE A 96 -13.32 -7.16 16.31
C ILE A 96 -12.22 -6.37 17.03
N VAL A 97 -11.14 -6.03 16.33
CA VAL A 97 -9.90 -5.53 16.94
C VAL A 97 -9.85 -4.01 16.97
N ALA A 98 -10.06 -3.35 15.84
CA ALA A 98 -9.76 -1.93 15.67
C ALA A 98 -10.49 -1.03 16.69
N ARG A 99 -11.80 -1.24 16.88
CA ARG A 99 -12.61 -0.46 17.83
C ARG A 99 -12.15 -0.63 19.28
N ARG A 100 -11.80 -1.85 19.66
CA ARG A 100 -11.33 -2.17 21.03
C ARG A 100 -9.94 -1.60 21.27
N LEU A 101 -9.03 -1.83 20.34
CA LEU A 101 -7.67 -1.32 20.39
C LEU A 101 -7.66 0.21 20.45
N ARG A 102 -8.45 0.89 19.60
CA ARG A 102 -8.58 2.34 19.56
C ARG A 102 -9.00 2.93 20.93
N ARG A 103 -10.01 2.35 21.54
CA ARG A 103 -10.54 2.82 22.85
C ARG A 103 -9.52 2.58 23.96
N TYR A 104 -8.95 1.39 23.98
CA TYR A 104 -8.05 1.00 25.05
C TYR A 104 -6.70 1.70 24.96
N SER A 105 -6.13 1.84 23.76
CA SER A 105 -4.91 2.62 23.57
C SER A 105 -5.08 4.10 23.95
N ALA A 106 -6.28 4.67 23.71
CA ALA A 106 -6.58 6.04 24.14
C ALA A 106 -6.64 6.19 25.66
N ASN A 107 -7.22 5.20 26.37
CA ASN A 107 -7.28 5.23 27.83
C ASN A 107 -5.92 5.04 28.50
N LEU A 108 -4.98 4.36 27.83
CA LEU A 108 -3.61 4.15 28.31
C LEU A 108 -2.62 5.20 27.82
N ASP A 109 -3.09 6.17 27.03
CA ASP A 109 -2.24 7.20 26.40
C ASP A 109 -1.10 6.59 25.54
N ALA A 110 -1.35 5.42 24.94
CA ALA A 110 -0.38 4.71 24.13
C ALA A 110 -0.38 5.22 22.68
N ILE A 111 0.78 5.57 22.17
CA ILE A 111 0.97 6.04 20.79
C ILE A 111 1.28 4.88 19.84
N THR A 112 2.06 3.89 20.31
CA THR A 112 2.48 2.74 19.50
C THR A 112 1.93 1.43 20.05
N VAL A 113 1.85 0.40 19.18
CA VAL A 113 1.42 -0.94 19.61
C VAL A 113 2.37 -1.56 20.64
N PRO A 114 3.71 -1.49 20.49
CA PRO A 114 4.62 -1.94 21.54
C PRO A 114 4.39 -1.25 22.89
N GLN A 115 4.22 0.08 22.88
CA GLN A 115 3.91 0.83 24.10
C GLN A 115 2.57 0.40 24.71
N PHE A 116 1.56 0.20 23.87
CA PHE A 116 0.25 -0.32 24.33
C PHE A 116 0.38 -1.66 25.05
N LEU A 117 1.16 -2.59 24.50
CA LEU A 117 1.39 -3.90 25.12
C LEU A 117 2.12 -3.77 26.45
N SER A 118 3.18 -2.94 26.51
CA SER A 118 3.93 -2.68 27.73
C SER A 118 3.05 -2.11 28.85
N LEU A 119 2.22 -1.11 28.52
CA LEU A 119 1.30 -0.49 29.49
C LEU A 119 0.17 -1.43 29.90
N ARG A 120 -0.37 -2.21 28.95
CA ARG A 120 -1.46 -3.15 29.24
C ARG A 120 -1.04 -4.27 30.18
N PHE A 121 0.16 -4.79 30.03
CA PHE A 121 0.68 -5.89 30.84
C PHE A 121 1.51 -5.44 32.03
N HIS A 122 1.55 -4.12 32.30
CA HIS A 122 2.32 -3.53 33.39
C HIS A 122 3.81 -3.94 33.36
N ASP A 123 4.42 -3.94 32.18
CA ASP A 123 5.80 -4.34 31.97
C ASP A 123 6.78 -3.29 32.53
N GLN A 124 7.18 -3.47 33.77
CA GLN A 124 8.09 -2.56 34.47
C GLN A 124 9.51 -2.50 33.86
N ARG A 125 9.89 -3.52 33.11
CA ARG A 125 11.21 -3.61 32.46
C ARG A 125 11.22 -3.07 31.03
N ASN A 126 10.08 -2.65 30.53
CA ASN A 126 9.88 -2.24 29.11
C ASN A 126 10.35 -3.30 28.08
N LEU A 127 10.36 -4.56 28.46
CA LEU A 127 10.83 -5.64 27.60
C LEU A 127 9.91 -5.85 26.39
N LEU A 128 8.59 -5.79 26.59
CA LEU A 128 7.61 -5.89 25.49
C LEU A 128 7.74 -4.73 24.51
N ASN A 129 7.99 -3.52 25.02
CA ASN A 129 8.21 -2.36 24.18
C ASN A 129 9.52 -2.50 23.36
N ALA A 130 10.61 -2.93 23.99
CA ALA A 130 11.89 -3.17 23.34
C ALA A 130 11.81 -4.27 22.27
N LEU A 131 11.21 -5.41 22.59
CA LEU A 131 11.02 -6.53 21.64
C LEU A 131 10.16 -6.09 20.45
N GLY A 132 9.04 -5.39 20.72
CA GLY A 132 8.19 -4.88 19.67
C GLY A 132 8.92 -3.87 18.75
N ALA A 133 9.74 -2.98 19.33
CA ALA A 133 10.56 -2.05 18.57
C ALA A 133 11.58 -2.77 17.68
N VAL A 134 12.27 -3.79 18.21
CA VAL A 134 13.22 -4.59 17.41
C VAL A 134 12.52 -5.29 16.26
N ILE A 135 11.36 -5.91 16.49
CA ILE A 135 10.58 -6.58 15.44
C ILE A 135 10.20 -5.57 14.35
N ILE A 136 9.68 -4.39 14.74
CA ILE A 136 9.34 -3.34 13.79
C ILE A 136 10.57 -2.93 12.96
N ILE A 137 11.70 -2.65 13.58
CA ILE A 137 12.93 -2.26 12.90
C ILE A 137 13.36 -3.33 11.88
N VAL A 138 13.42 -4.59 12.31
CA VAL A 138 13.88 -5.70 11.46
C VAL A 138 13.00 -5.89 10.22
N PHE A 139 11.68 -5.74 10.35
CA PHE A 139 10.76 -6.00 9.23
C PHE A 139 10.43 -4.73 8.42
N PHE A 140 10.31 -3.56 9.05
CA PHE A 140 9.93 -2.35 8.34
C PHE A 140 11.08 -1.62 7.64
N ILE A 141 12.33 -1.81 8.05
CA ILE A 141 13.46 -1.26 7.29
C ILE A 141 13.54 -1.89 5.88
N PRO A 142 13.55 -3.22 5.71
CA PRO A 142 13.53 -3.84 4.38
C PRO A 142 12.26 -3.49 3.59
N TYR A 143 11.11 -3.42 4.26
CA TYR A 143 9.84 -3.04 3.62
C TYR A 143 9.91 -1.62 3.03
N THR A 144 10.36 -0.64 3.79
CA THR A 144 10.50 0.74 3.33
C THR A 144 11.56 0.86 2.23
N ALA A 145 12.68 0.16 2.38
CA ALA A 145 13.73 0.12 1.36
C ALA A 145 13.22 -0.46 0.03
N SER A 146 12.37 -1.48 0.07
CA SER A 146 11.76 -2.05 -1.14
C SER A 146 10.85 -1.04 -1.86
N GLY A 147 10.14 -0.19 -1.13
CA GLY A 147 9.33 0.89 -1.69
C GLY A 147 10.17 1.93 -2.43
N PHE A 148 11.27 2.39 -1.83
CA PHE A 148 12.19 3.31 -2.49
C PHE A 148 12.86 2.68 -3.72
N ALA A 149 13.23 1.41 -3.64
CA ALA A 149 13.79 0.66 -4.77
C ALA A 149 12.79 0.54 -5.93
N ALA A 150 11.50 0.34 -5.63
CA ALA A 150 10.44 0.31 -6.64
C ALA A 150 10.30 1.66 -7.34
N CYS A 151 10.36 2.79 -6.60
CA CYS A 151 10.38 4.14 -7.18
C CYS A 151 11.58 4.33 -8.13
N GLY A 152 12.79 3.95 -7.69
CA GLY A 152 13.99 4.03 -8.52
C GLY A 152 13.87 3.24 -9.82
N LYS A 153 13.36 2.01 -9.77
CA LYS A 153 13.10 1.16 -10.95
C LYS A 153 12.08 1.78 -11.89
N LEU A 154 10.98 2.31 -11.33
CA LEU A 154 9.92 2.93 -12.11
C LEU A 154 10.44 4.11 -12.93
N PHE A 155 11.12 5.06 -12.30
CA PHE A 155 11.67 6.23 -12.98
C PHE A 155 12.78 5.87 -13.97
N ASN A 156 13.61 4.90 -13.65
CA ASN A 156 14.63 4.39 -14.58
C ASN A 156 13.98 3.78 -15.83
N SER A 157 12.93 2.94 -15.66
CA SER A 157 12.27 2.28 -16.80
C SER A 157 11.47 3.24 -17.68
N LEU A 158 10.85 4.28 -17.09
CA LEU A 158 10.02 5.23 -17.82
C LEU A 158 10.82 6.34 -18.51
N PHE A 159 11.90 6.81 -17.87
CA PHE A 159 12.61 8.02 -18.29
C PHE A 159 14.10 7.80 -18.56
N GLY A 160 14.63 6.61 -18.27
CA GLY A 160 16.07 6.33 -18.39
C GLY A 160 16.94 7.09 -17.37
N VAL A 161 16.33 7.63 -16.31
CA VAL A 161 17.06 8.34 -15.24
C VAL A 161 17.87 7.33 -14.44
N ASP A 162 19.03 7.77 -13.92
CA ASP A 162 19.83 6.91 -13.03
C ASP A 162 19.00 6.41 -11.85
N TYR A 163 19.09 5.10 -11.60
CA TYR A 163 18.32 4.41 -10.57
C TYR A 163 18.54 5.00 -9.18
N MET A 164 19.81 5.24 -8.81
CA MET A 164 20.14 5.77 -7.47
C MET A 164 19.68 7.19 -7.29
N ALA A 165 19.83 8.04 -8.30
CA ALA A 165 19.36 9.41 -8.27
C ALA A 165 17.83 9.48 -8.12
N ALA A 166 17.10 8.67 -8.88
CA ALA A 166 15.64 8.59 -8.81
C ALA A 166 15.16 8.07 -7.44
N MET A 167 15.80 7.05 -6.91
CA MET A 167 15.48 6.48 -5.60
C MET A 167 15.70 7.51 -4.47
N VAL A 168 16.87 8.17 -4.45
CA VAL A 168 17.20 9.16 -3.42
C VAL A 168 16.28 10.37 -3.50
N LEU A 169 16.02 10.88 -4.70
CA LEU A 169 15.10 12.01 -4.89
C LEU A 169 13.70 11.69 -4.40
N SER A 170 13.18 10.51 -4.73
CA SER A 170 11.87 10.03 -4.26
C SER A 170 11.84 9.94 -2.73
N ALA A 171 12.88 9.39 -2.12
CA ALA A 171 12.99 9.28 -0.67
C ALA A 171 12.98 10.68 0.00
N VAL A 172 13.75 11.64 -0.52
CA VAL A 172 13.79 13.01 0.00
C VAL A 172 12.42 13.68 -0.06
N VAL A 173 11.70 13.54 -1.17
CA VAL A 173 10.36 14.12 -1.32
C VAL A 173 9.38 13.48 -0.33
N ILE A 174 9.35 12.14 -0.24
CA ILE A 174 8.43 11.41 0.64
C ILE A 174 8.69 11.72 2.11
N VAL A 175 9.95 11.63 2.54
CA VAL A 175 10.35 11.94 3.92
C VAL A 175 10.09 13.42 4.23
N GLY A 176 10.38 14.31 3.28
CA GLY A 176 10.19 15.75 3.42
C GLY A 176 8.74 16.12 3.75
N TYR A 177 7.77 15.72 2.93
CA TYR A 177 6.37 16.08 3.21
C TYR A 177 5.80 15.36 4.44
N THR A 178 6.30 14.16 4.76
CA THR A 178 5.89 13.41 5.95
C THR A 178 6.34 14.12 7.23
N ILE A 179 7.60 14.58 7.28
CA ILE A 179 8.13 15.34 8.43
C ILE A 179 7.39 16.67 8.60
N MET A 180 7.05 17.34 7.49
CA MET A 180 6.38 18.63 7.54
C MET A 180 4.92 18.54 8.01
N GLY A 181 4.19 17.52 7.57
CA GLY A 181 2.75 17.45 7.77
C GLY A 181 2.26 16.40 8.76
N GLY A 182 3.13 15.51 9.23
CA GLY A 182 2.79 14.43 10.16
C GLY A 182 1.73 13.48 9.64
N PHE A 183 1.10 12.75 10.54
CA PHE A 183 0.13 11.70 10.21
C PHE A 183 -1.12 12.21 9.47
N ARG A 184 -1.58 13.43 9.76
CA ARG A 184 -2.73 14.03 9.04
C ARG A 184 -2.44 14.26 7.56
N ALA A 185 -1.23 14.75 7.24
CA ALA A 185 -0.84 14.93 5.85
C ALA A 185 -0.75 13.60 5.13
N VAL A 186 -0.06 12.61 5.72
CA VAL A 186 0.07 11.27 5.15
C VAL A 186 -1.31 10.67 4.89
N SER A 187 -2.20 10.64 5.88
CA SER A 187 -3.55 10.06 5.71
C SER A 187 -4.41 10.80 4.67
N THR A 188 -4.23 12.10 4.50
CA THR A 188 -4.94 12.85 3.46
C THR A 188 -4.36 12.57 2.07
N THR A 189 -3.04 12.46 1.95
CA THR A 189 -2.41 12.04 0.69
C THR A 189 -2.78 10.62 0.32
N ASP A 190 -2.84 9.71 1.29
CA ASP A 190 -3.26 8.32 1.09
C ASP A 190 -4.69 8.23 0.53
N LEU A 191 -5.62 9.03 1.06
CA LEU A 191 -6.99 9.10 0.52
C LEU A 191 -6.98 9.50 -0.96
N ILE A 192 -6.23 10.54 -1.34
CA ILE A 192 -6.13 11.00 -2.73
C ILE A 192 -5.50 9.91 -3.59
N GLN A 193 -4.42 9.32 -3.11
CA GLN A 193 -3.68 8.26 -3.81
C GLN A 193 -4.54 7.01 -4.01
N SER A 194 -5.30 6.58 -3.02
CA SER A 194 -6.22 5.43 -3.12
C SER A 194 -7.28 5.63 -4.20
N VAL A 195 -7.84 6.83 -4.30
CA VAL A 195 -8.81 7.15 -5.35
C VAL A 195 -8.16 7.12 -6.73
N VAL A 196 -7.00 7.78 -6.88
CA VAL A 196 -6.25 7.80 -8.16
C VAL A 196 -5.86 6.38 -8.57
N MET A 197 -5.35 5.58 -7.63
CA MET A 197 -4.94 4.20 -7.89
C MET A 197 -6.12 3.31 -8.29
N SER A 198 -7.26 3.42 -7.61
CA SER A 198 -8.47 2.69 -7.98
C SER A 198 -8.95 3.03 -9.39
N MET A 199 -8.97 4.32 -9.74
CA MET A 199 -9.30 4.76 -11.10
C MET A 199 -8.31 4.25 -12.14
N ALA A 200 -7.01 4.28 -11.83
CA ALA A 200 -5.96 3.78 -12.72
C ALA A 200 -6.10 2.27 -12.98
N LEU A 201 -6.37 1.47 -11.94
CA LEU A 201 -6.58 0.03 -12.08
C LEU A 201 -7.80 -0.29 -12.95
N ILE A 202 -8.91 0.44 -12.77
CA ILE A 202 -10.11 0.28 -13.61
C ILE A 202 -9.77 0.66 -15.06
N ALA A 203 -9.06 1.77 -15.28
CA ALA A 203 -8.67 2.21 -16.61
C ALA A 203 -7.76 1.18 -17.32
N VAL A 204 -6.78 0.62 -16.61
CA VAL A 204 -5.89 -0.44 -17.15
C VAL A 204 -6.69 -1.71 -17.50
N LEU A 205 -7.64 -2.11 -16.65
CA LEU A 205 -8.49 -3.25 -16.90
C LEU A 205 -9.34 -3.04 -18.17
N VAL A 206 -10.03 -1.91 -18.26
CA VAL A 206 -10.88 -1.57 -19.42
C VAL A 206 -10.03 -1.50 -20.69
N TYR A 207 -8.90 -0.82 -20.65
CA TYR A 207 -7.99 -0.70 -21.78
C TYR A 207 -7.46 -2.08 -22.22
N GLY A 208 -6.99 -2.89 -21.27
CA GLY A 208 -6.45 -4.22 -21.53
C GLY A 208 -7.46 -5.15 -22.19
N VAL A 209 -8.70 -5.17 -21.69
CA VAL A 209 -9.79 -5.95 -22.29
C VAL A 209 -10.11 -5.49 -23.73
N ASN A 210 -10.16 -4.17 -23.97
CA ASN A 210 -10.41 -3.64 -25.32
C ASN A 210 -9.28 -3.99 -26.29
N VAL A 211 -8.02 -3.87 -25.87
CA VAL A 211 -6.86 -4.23 -26.71
C VAL A 211 -6.82 -5.73 -27.00
N ALA A 212 -7.25 -6.55 -26.05
CA ALA A 212 -7.32 -8.01 -26.22
C ALA A 212 -8.47 -8.47 -27.15
N GLY A 213 -9.37 -7.59 -27.57
CA GLY A 213 -10.50 -7.90 -28.44
C GLY A 213 -11.82 -8.14 -27.71
N GLY A 214 -11.92 -7.76 -26.45
CA GLY A 214 -13.13 -7.86 -25.62
C GLY A 214 -13.09 -8.97 -24.57
N TRP A 215 -14.09 -8.97 -23.70
CA TRP A 215 -14.21 -9.93 -22.59
C TRP A 215 -14.29 -11.38 -23.06
N ASP A 216 -15.00 -11.66 -24.16
CA ASP A 216 -15.18 -13.02 -24.67
C ASP A 216 -13.83 -13.62 -25.06
N VAL A 217 -12.99 -12.85 -25.77
CA VAL A 217 -11.65 -13.28 -26.16
C VAL A 217 -10.75 -13.53 -24.95
N VAL A 218 -10.78 -12.64 -23.96
CA VAL A 218 -10.01 -12.79 -22.72
C VAL A 218 -10.44 -14.05 -21.95
N LEU A 219 -11.75 -14.27 -21.82
CA LEU A 219 -12.27 -15.43 -21.09
C LEU A 219 -12.04 -16.75 -21.84
N ASP A 220 -12.17 -16.76 -23.16
CA ASP A 220 -11.93 -17.97 -23.96
C ASP A 220 -10.45 -18.36 -23.93
N ASN A 221 -9.55 -17.38 -24.04
CA ASN A 221 -8.12 -17.62 -23.85
C ASN A 221 -7.80 -18.18 -22.45
N ALA A 222 -8.39 -17.60 -21.41
CA ALA A 222 -8.20 -18.07 -20.04
C ALA A 222 -8.80 -19.47 -19.80
N ARG A 223 -9.93 -19.81 -20.43
CA ARG A 223 -10.56 -21.15 -20.38
C ARG A 223 -9.76 -22.22 -21.12
N SER A 224 -8.99 -21.83 -22.14
CA SER A 224 -8.13 -22.76 -22.88
C SER A 224 -6.95 -23.28 -22.05
N LEU A 225 -6.61 -22.61 -20.95
CA LEU A 225 -5.50 -23.00 -20.08
C LEU A 225 -6.00 -23.90 -18.94
N PRO A 226 -5.43 -25.12 -18.77
CA PRO A 226 -5.86 -26.04 -17.74
C PRO A 226 -5.70 -25.46 -16.32
N GLY A 227 -6.76 -25.49 -15.52
CA GLY A 227 -6.76 -25.02 -14.14
C GLY A 227 -6.71 -23.50 -13.92
N TYR A 228 -6.67 -22.69 -14.98
CA TYR A 228 -6.42 -21.26 -14.89
C TYR A 228 -7.56 -20.47 -14.22
N LEU A 229 -8.81 -20.80 -14.46
CA LEU A 229 -10.01 -20.14 -13.92
C LEU A 229 -10.66 -20.89 -12.75
N THR A 230 -9.97 -21.83 -12.13
CA THR A 230 -10.49 -22.56 -10.98
C THR A 230 -9.78 -22.17 -9.69
N MET A 231 -10.54 -22.13 -8.59
CA MET A 231 -9.99 -21.88 -7.25
C MET A 231 -9.37 -23.13 -6.60
N ALA A 232 -9.57 -24.31 -7.19
CA ALA A 232 -9.10 -25.59 -6.68
C ALA A 232 -7.80 -26.11 -7.33
N ALA A 233 -7.38 -25.49 -8.43
CA ALA A 233 -6.15 -25.87 -9.11
C ALA A 233 -5.37 -24.63 -9.56
N SER A 234 -4.07 -24.76 -9.64
CA SER A 234 -3.17 -23.76 -10.24
C SER A 234 -2.70 -24.24 -11.62
N HIS A 235 -2.55 -23.30 -12.52
CA HIS A 235 -1.95 -23.53 -13.83
C HIS A 235 -0.41 -23.56 -13.69
N ASN A 236 0.21 -24.56 -14.29
CA ASN A 236 1.68 -24.59 -14.44
C ASN A 236 2.03 -24.15 -15.85
N ALA A 237 2.57 -22.95 -16.00
CA ALA A 237 2.95 -22.38 -17.29
C ALA A 237 4.10 -23.12 -17.99
N ALA A 238 4.94 -23.88 -17.27
CA ALA A 238 6.06 -24.61 -17.86
C ALA A 238 5.59 -25.84 -18.64
N ASP A 239 4.61 -26.57 -18.09
CA ASP A 239 4.15 -27.85 -18.65
C ASP A 239 2.74 -27.78 -19.24
N ASN A 240 2.10 -26.60 -19.18
CA ASN A 240 0.71 -26.37 -19.57
C ASN A 240 -0.27 -27.38 -18.92
N THR A 241 -0.09 -27.66 -17.63
CA THR A 241 -0.89 -28.61 -16.86
C THR A 241 -1.58 -27.93 -15.69
N ALA A 242 -2.63 -28.57 -15.16
CA ALA A 242 -3.26 -28.17 -13.91
C ALA A 242 -2.72 -29.00 -12.76
N ALA A 243 -2.25 -28.33 -11.70
CA ALA A 243 -1.89 -28.95 -10.41
C ALA A 243 -2.95 -28.63 -9.36
N SER A 244 -3.30 -29.61 -8.49
CA SER A 244 -4.23 -29.32 -7.40
C SER A 244 -3.64 -28.26 -6.47
N TYR A 245 -4.43 -27.23 -6.16
CA TYR A 245 -4.04 -26.18 -5.25
C TYR A 245 -4.26 -26.66 -3.79
N SER A 246 -3.18 -26.74 -3.03
CA SER A 246 -3.23 -26.94 -1.57
C SER A 246 -2.89 -25.62 -0.90
N LEU A 247 -3.74 -25.20 0.04
CA LEU A 247 -3.53 -24.04 0.91
C LEU A 247 -2.36 -24.26 1.87
#